data_04ef72d3f40cfa424fca26b73180c9ef
#
_entry.id   04ef72d3f40cfa424fca26b73180c9ef
#
_cell.length_a   1.000
_cell.length_b   1.000
_cell.length_c   1.000
_cell.angle_alpha   90.00
_cell.angle_beta   90.00
_cell.angle_gamma   90.00
#
_symmetry.space_group_name_H-M   'P 1'
#
loop_
_entity.id
_entity.type
_entity.pdbx_description
1 polymer ?
#
loop_
_entity_poly.entity_id
_entity_poly.type
_entity_poly.pdbx_seq_one_letter_code
_entity_poly.pdbx_strand_id
1 'polypeptide(L)'
;NLIISSRAPMTLLRSMIMSRLKALQLPLTDAEVRTLADRLIDDANDVSGDIVLRAATCGQSASELMGIVLSRRMLRDDLGTDQLIGWYFLDDYASWLGQREQQIADLLAICPQVAEDGTLRITLAVSEAKYVEIESLAAKRKESQKQLRDTLERLEDAIFGDPERLDRQSWLARLADLMLDGIRIPAARGIDLGEWRRAMREGRCEVHLKGLSHVFVPTSSDADDPTIATEVADARYAYQEIIGRKALKQLLMAYWHNQSTADVRRGMGFY
;
A
#
# COMPACT_ATOMS: atom_id res chain seq x y z
N ASN A 1 -16.49 -0.98 -12.44
CA ASN A 1 -17.15 -1.69 -11.34
C ASN A 1 -17.54 -3.09 -11.79
N LEU A 2 -16.68 -4.09 -11.47
CA LEU A 2 -16.99 -5.49 -11.73
C LEU A 2 -17.74 -6.03 -10.51
N ILE A 3 -19.04 -6.32 -10.68
CA ILE A 3 -19.82 -6.99 -9.64
C ILE A 3 -19.67 -8.49 -9.84
N ILE A 4 -18.86 -9.15 -9.01
CA ILE A 4 -18.74 -10.62 -9.02
C ILE A 4 -19.84 -11.18 -8.11
N SER A 5 -20.88 -11.74 -8.70
CA SER A 5 -22.02 -12.28 -7.97
C SER A 5 -21.89 -13.76 -7.58
N SER A 6 -20.68 -14.29 -7.39
CA SER A 6 -20.46 -15.68 -6.97
C SER A 6 -20.13 -15.78 -5.49
N ARG A 7 -21.02 -16.39 -4.68
CA ARG A 7 -20.82 -16.62 -3.24
C ARG A 7 -19.73 -17.64 -2.92
N ALA A 8 -19.51 -18.62 -3.78
CA ALA A 8 -18.58 -19.72 -3.51
C ALA A 8 -17.11 -19.30 -3.43
N PRO A 9 -16.55 -18.50 -4.36
CA PRO A 9 -15.19 -18.00 -4.26
C PRO A 9 -14.96 -17.15 -3.01
N MET A 10 -15.91 -16.28 -2.64
CA MET A 10 -15.80 -15.44 -1.44
C MET A 10 -15.80 -16.24 -0.15
N THR A 11 -16.56 -17.35 -0.08
CA THR A 11 -16.55 -18.25 1.06
C THR A 11 -15.21 -18.95 1.20
N LEU A 12 -14.62 -19.38 0.09
CA LEU A 12 -13.30 -20.01 0.06
C LEU A 12 -12.22 -19.00 0.49
N LEU A 13 -12.19 -17.81 -0.09
CA LEU A 13 -11.25 -16.74 0.27
C LEU A 13 -11.32 -16.41 1.76
N ARG A 14 -12.52 -16.20 2.31
CA ARG A 14 -12.72 -16.00 3.75
C ARG A 14 -12.11 -17.14 4.57
N SER A 15 -12.39 -18.38 4.20
CA SER A 15 -11.86 -19.57 4.89
C SER A 15 -10.33 -19.61 4.87
N MET A 16 -9.70 -19.23 3.75
CA MET A 16 -8.25 -19.15 3.62
C MET A 16 -7.65 -18.07 4.51
N ILE A 17 -8.22 -16.87 4.54
CA ILE A 17 -7.77 -15.79 5.42
C ILE A 17 -7.94 -16.18 6.87
N MET A 18 -9.10 -16.75 7.27
CA MET A 18 -9.34 -17.24 8.63
C MET A 18 -8.30 -18.29 9.05
N SER A 19 -7.95 -19.22 8.16
CA SER A 19 -6.92 -20.23 8.43
C SER A 19 -5.56 -19.59 8.75
N ARG A 20 -5.15 -18.56 8.00
CA ARG A 20 -3.90 -17.84 8.24
C ARG A 20 -3.94 -17.03 9.54
N LEU A 21 -5.05 -16.37 9.83
CA LEU A 21 -5.24 -15.63 11.09
C LEU A 21 -5.20 -16.58 12.30
N LYS A 22 -5.84 -17.76 12.20
CA LYS A 22 -5.80 -18.79 13.25
C LYS A 22 -4.39 -19.31 13.49
N ALA A 23 -3.61 -19.52 12.42
CA ALA A 23 -2.21 -19.93 12.52
C ALA A 23 -1.34 -18.95 13.32
N LEU A 24 -1.69 -17.66 13.31
CA LEU A 24 -1.04 -16.65 14.12
C LEU A 24 -1.41 -16.72 15.60
N GLN A 25 -2.49 -17.42 15.98
CA GLN A 25 -2.95 -17.52 17.37
C GLN A 25 -3.22 -16.14 18.01
N LEU A 26 -3.99 -15.32 17.32
CA LEU A 26 -4.45 -14.04 17.87
C LEU A 26 -5.38 -14.30 19.06
N PRO A 27 -5.43 -13.42 20.08
CA PRO A 27 -6.33 -13.54 21.21
C PRO A 27 -7.77 -13.11 20.81
N LEU A 28 -8.32 -13.79 19.80
CA LEU A 28 -9.63 -13.55 19.22
C LEU A 28 -10.43 -14.84 19.17
N THR A 29 -11.74 -14.75 19.39
CA THR A 29 -12.68 -15.85 19.19
C THR A 29 -12.86 -16.17 17.71
N ASP A 30 -13.38 -17.35 17.38
CA ASP A 30 -13.66 -17.74 15.98
C ASP A 30 -14.60 -16.75 15.25
N ALA A 31 -15.55 -16.18 15.97
CA ALA A 31 -16.46 -15.17 15.43
C ALA A 31 -15.72 -13.85 15.11
N GLU A 32 -14.82 -13.41 15.98
CA GLU A 32 -13.99 -12.21 15.77
C GLU A 32 -12.98 -12.42 14.64
N VAL A 33 -12.35 -13.60 14.56
CA VAL A 33 -11.47 -13.96 13.43
C VAL A 33 -12.23 -13.92 12.10
N ARG A 34 -13.47 -14.36 12.07
CA ARG A 34 -14.33 -14.26 10.90
C ARG A 34 -14.61 -12.80 10.53
N THR A 35 -14.98 -11.98 11.50
CA THR A 35 -15.23 -10.55 11.29
C THR A 35 -13.97 -9.83 10.81
N LEU A 36 -12.79 -10.17 11.35
CA LEU A 36 -11.51 -9.64 10.90
C LEU A 36 -11.22 -10.04 9.45
N ALA A 37 -11.49 -11.29 9.08
CA ALA A 37 -11.32 -11.76 7.69
C ALA A 37 -12.25 -11.01 6.73
N ASP A 38 -13.51 -10.79 7.08
CA ASP A 38 -14.46 -10.02 6.27
C ASP A 38 -14.00 -8.57 6.11
N ARG A 39 -13.53 -7.93 7.19
CA ARG A 39 -12.98 -6.58 7.14
C ARG A 39 -11.75 -6.47 6.22
N LEU A 40 -10.84 -7.45 6.25
CA LEU A 40 -9.68 -7.47 5.34
C LEU A 40 -10.11 -7.57 3.87
N ILE A 41 -11.15 -8.35 3.58
CA ILE A 41 -11.71 -8.48 2.22
C ILE A 41 -12.36 -7.15 1.78
N ASP A 42 -13.13 -6.53 2.65
CA ASP A 42 -13.82 -5.26 2.36
C ASP A 42 -12.80 -4.14 2.13
N ASP A 43 -11.78 -4.02 2.98
CA ASP A 43 -10.71 -3.03 2.84
C ASP A 43 -9.86 -3.24 1.57
N ALA A 44 -9.66 -4.49 1.14
CA ALA A 44 -9.01 -4.78 -0.14
C ALA A 44 -9.88 -4.37 -1.34
N ASN A 45 -11.18 -4.67 -1.28
CA ASN A 45 -12.15 -4.29 -2.31
C ASN A 45 -12.30 -2.77 -2.44
N ASP A 46 -12.12 -2.03 -1.37
CA ASP A 46 -12.11 -0.57 -1.38
C ASP A 46 -10.92 0.03 -2.14
N VAL A 47 -9.82 -0.72 -2.28
CA VAL A 47 -8.68 -0.33 -3.13
C VAL A 47 -8.94 -0.72 -4.58
N SER A 48 -9.11 -2.03 -4.82
CA SER A 48 -9.44 -2.57 -6.14
C SER A 48 -10.16 -3.91 -6.00
N GLY A 49 -11.26 -4.08 -6.75
CA GLY A 49 -11.95 -5.37 -6.84
C GLY A 49 -11.06 -6.47 -7.44
N ASP A 50 -10.02 -6.10 -8.18
CA ASP A 50 -9.09 -7.06 -8.79
C ASP A 50 -8.23 -7.79 -7.75
N ILE A 51 -7.85 -7.10 -6.66
CA ILE A 51 -7.16 -7.72 -5.52
C ILE A 51 -7.99 -8.88 -4.95
N VAL A 52 -9.28 -8.63 -4.75
CA VAL A 52 -10.20 -9.65 -4.20
C VAL A 52 -10.43 -10.77 -5.21
N LEU A 53 -10.57 -10.43 -6.51
CA LEU A 53 -10.75 -11.42 -7.58
C LEU A 53 -9.54 -12.36 -7.67
N ARG A 54 -8.33 -11.83 -7.70
CA ARG A 54 -7.09 -12.62 -7.71
C ARG A 54 -6.98 -13.51 -6.48
N ALA A 55 -7.26 -12.94 -5.30
CA ALA A 55 -7.25 -13.70 -4.05
C ALA A 55 -8.28 -14.84 -4.02
N ALA A 56 -9.43 -14.67 -4.66
CA ALA A 56 -10.48 -15.70 -4.72
C ALA A 56 -10.20 -16.80 -5.74
N THR A 57 -9.37 -16.52 -6.76
CA THR A 57 -9.10 -17.48 -7.86
C THR A 57 -7.78 -18.22 -7.71
N CYS A 58 -6.78 -17.63 -7.04
CA CYS A 58 -5.43 -18.18 -6.90
C CYS A 58 -5.08 -18.37 -5.42
N GLY A 59 -4.94 -19.60 -4.94
CA GLY A 59 -4.80 -19.95 -3.51
C GLY A 59 -3.67 -19.25 -2.72
N GLN A 60 -2.65 -18.70 -3.36
CA GLN A 60 -1.57 -17.93 -2.70
C GLN A 60 -1.97 -16.48 -2.42
N SER A 61 -2.92 -15.96 -3.16
CA SER A 61 -3.29 -14.53 -3.15
C SER A 61 -4.03 -14.06 -1.88
N ALA A 62 -4.52 -14.99 -1.01
CA ALA A 62 -5.08 -14.58 0.28
C ALA A 62 -4.03 -13.92 1.20
N SER A 63 -2.78 -14.37 1.15
CA SER A 63 -1.65 -13.76 1.89
C SER A 63 -1.27 -12.41 1.31
N GLU A 64 -1.26 -12.32 -0.02
CA GLU A 64 -1.00 -11.09 -0.76
C GLU A 64 -2.05 -10.02 -0.42
N LEU A 65 -3.34 -10.38 -0.43
CA LEU A 65 -4.42 -9.50 0.00
C LEU A 65 -4.19 -8.97 1.42
N MET A 66 -3.85 -9.85 2.38
CA MET A 66 -3.56 -9.44 3.75
C MET A 66 -2.37 -8.47 3.81
N GLY A 67 -1.30 -8.75 3.05
CA GLY A 67 -0.13 -7.89 2.94
C GLY A 67 -0.49 -6.50 2.42
N ILE A 68 -1.23 -6.43 1.33
CA ILE A 68 -1.67 -5.17 0.70
C ILE A 68 -2.52 -4.33 1.67
N VAL A 69 -3.50 -4.95 2.35
CA VAL A 69 -4.36 -4.24 3.30
C VAL A 69 -3.58 -3.70 4.50
N LEU A 70 -2.66 -4.50 5.05
CA LEU A 70 -1.81 -4.05 6.15
C LEU A 70 -0.87 -2.92 5.70
N SER A 71 -0.25 -3.04 4.53
CA SER A 71 0.59 -1.98 3.96
C SER A 71 -0.19 -0.68 3.74
N ARG A 72 -1.41 -0.77 3.20
CA ARG A 72 -2.31 0.39 3.08
C ARG A 72 -2.57 1.04 4.43
N ARG A 73 -2.85 0.24 5.46
CA ARG A 73 -3.09 0.74 6.82
C ARG A 73 -1.87 1.46 7.38
N MET A 74 -0.69 0.86 7.25
CA MET A 74 0.57 1.45 7.71
C MET A 74 0.88 2.77 6.99
N LEU A 75 0.75 2.80 5.66
CA LEU A 75 0.89 4.01 4.86
C LEU A 75 -0.09 5.11 5.27
N ARG A 76 -1.36 4.76 5.52
CA ARG A 76 -2.37 5.71 5.95
C ARG A 76 -1.99 6.37 7.28
N ASP A 77 -1.47 5.59 8.21
CA ASP A 77 -1.01 6.11 9.51
C ASP A 77 0.21 7.02 9.35
N ASP A 78 1.11 6.73 8.39
CA ASP A 78 2.29 7.56 8.09
C ASP A 78 1.96 8.86 7.35
N LEU A 79 0.94 8.84 6.50
CA LEU A 79 0.47 10.02 5.75
C LEU A 79 -0.42 10.92 6.59
N GLY A 80 -0.98 10.39 7.69
CA GLY A 80 -1.93 11.05 8.56
C GLY A 80 -3.38 10.59 8.29
N THR A 81 -4.04 10.15 9.35
CA THR A 81 -5.40 9.57 9.28
C THR A 81 -6.47 10.55 8.80
N ASP A 82 -6.24 11.86 9.01
CA ASP A 82 -7.15 12.94 8.63
C ASP A 82 -6.93 13.47 7.21
N GLN A 83 -5.91 12.97 6.53
CA GLN A 83 -5.57 13.41 5.18
C GLN A 83 -6.50 12.78 4.14
N LEU A 84 -6.66 13.50 3.03
CA LEU A 84 -7.29 12.95 1.83
C LEU A 84 -6.26 12.11 1.10
N ILE A 85 -6.57 10.85 0.84
CA ILE A 85 -5.65 9.93 0.17
C ILE A 85 -6.42 9.18 -0.92
N GLY A 86 -5.92 9.29 -2.14
CA GLY A 86 -6.30 8.42 -3.25
C GLY A 86 -5.46 7.14 -3.22
N TRP A 87 -6.11 6.00 -3.37
CA TRP A 87 -5.47 4.68 -3.36
C TRP A 87 -5.60 4.03 -4.73
N TYR A 88 -4.49 3.51 -5.25
CA TYR A 88 -4.41 2.89 -6.56
C TYR A 88 -3.66 1.57 -6.46
N PHE A 89 -4.26 0.50 -6.94
CA PHE A 89 -3.58 -0.76 -7.15
C PHE A 89 -2.80 -0.67 -8.46
N LEU A 90 -1.47 -0.70 -8.37
CA LEU A 90 -0.61 -0.34 -9.49
C LEU A 90 -0.65 -1.33 -10.66
N ASP A 91 -1.01 -2.60 -10.42
CA ASP A 91 -1.20 -3.55 -11.50
C ASP A 91 -2.30 -3.12 -12.48
N ASP A 92 -3.36 -2.43 -11.99
CA ASP A 92 -4.41 -1.86 -12.83
C ASP A 92 -3.86 -0.75 -13.76
N TYR A 93 -2.70 -0.20 -13.43
CA TYR A 93 -2.03 0.90 -14.12
C TYR A 93 -0.65 0.54 -14.69
N ALA A 94 -0.28 -0.73 -14.72
CA ALA A 94 1.05 -1.19 -15.14
C ALA A 94 1.42 -0.71 -16.55
N SER A 95 0.46 -0.76 -17.49
CA SER A 95 0.65 -0.26 -18.87
C SER A 95 0.92 1.25 -18.92
N TRP A 96 0.32 2.01 -17.99
CA TRP A 96 0.54 3.46 -17.86
C TRP A 96 1.97 3.79 -17.42
N LEU A 97 2.55 2.97 -16.52
CA LEU A 97 3.94 3.08 -16.09
C LEU A 97 4.93 2.43 -17.07
N GLY A 98 4.44 1.85 -18.19
CA GLY A 98 5.29 1.13 -19.15
C GLY A 98 5.94 -0.11 -18.55
N GLN A 99 5.30 -0.68 -17.52
CA GLN A 99 5.75 -1.90 -16.85
C GLN A 99 4.80 -3.07 -17.14
N ARG A 100 5.25 -4.28 -16.80
CA ARG A 100 4.40 -5.47 -16.81
C ARG A 100 3.77 -5.65 -15.44
N GLU A 101 2.53 -6.13 -15.41
CA GLU A 101 1.92 -6.64 -14.18
C GLU A 101 2.87 -7.59 -13.44
N GLN A 102 2.77 -7.63 -12.12
CA GLN A 102 3.63 -8.43 -11.22
C GLN A 102 5.12 -8.03 -11.16
N GLN A 103 5.55 -7.01 -11.89
CA GLN A 103 6.91 -6.44 -11.82
C GLN A 103 6.92 -5.01 -11.28
N ILE A 104 5.76 -4.52 -10.93
CA ILE A 104 5.51 -3.20 -10.36
C ILE A 104 5.18 -3.36 -8.88
N ALA A 105 5.40 -2.32 -8.07
CA ALA A 105 4.94 -2.29 -6.70
C ALA A 105 3.41 -2.34 -6.60
N ASP A 106 2.86 -2.76 -5.46
CA ASP A 106 1.43 -3.04 -5.33
C ASP A 106 0.55 -1.78 -5.28
N LEU A 107 0.94 -0.78 -4.49
CA LEU A 107 0.10 0.37 -4.18
C LEU A 107 0.78 1.70 -4.49
N LEU A 108 -0.01 2.65 -4.98
CA LEU A 108 0.29 4.07 -4.99
C LEU A 108 -0.75 4.81 -4.13
N ALA A 109 -0.28 5.60 -3.18
CA ALA A 109 -1.08 6.57 -2.47
C ALA A 109 -0.77 7.98 -2.98
N ILE A 110 -1.80 8.77 -3.29
CA ILE A 110 -1.68 10.18 -3.66
C ILE A 110 -2.34 11.01 -2.57
N CYS A 111 -1.53 11.82 -1.88
CA CYS A 111 -1.97 12.63 -0.75
C CYS A 111 -1.71 14.12 -1.02
N PRO A 112 -2.73 14.89 -1.43
CA PRO A 112 -2.63 16.34 -1.55
C PRO A 112 -2.68 17.01 -0.17
N GLN A 113 -1.77 17.93 0.07
CA GLN A 113 -1.62 18.65 1.33
C GLN A 113 -1.33 20.13 1.07
N VAL A 114 -1.79 21.00 1.94
CA VAL A 114 -1.37 22.41 1.97
C VAL A 114 -0.33 22.55 3.06
N ALA A 115 0.87 22.97 2.70
CA ALA A 115 1.93 23.27 3.67
C ALA A 115 1.58 24.51 4.50
N GLU A 116 2.26 24.72 5.61
CA GLU A 116 2.00 25.84 6.52
C GLU A 116 2.17 27.22 5.84
N ASP A 117 3.05 27.31 4.84
CA ASP A 117 3.29 28.51 4.03
C ASP A 117 2.28 28.70 2.87
N GLY A 118 1.27 27.82 2.78
CA GLY A 118 0.27 27.81 1.71
C GLY A 118 0.71 27.12 0.42
N THR A 119 1.91 26.57 0.36
CA THR A 119 2.40 25.82 -0.80
C THR A 119 1.58 24.54 -0.97
N LEU A 120 1.12 24.29 -2.20
CA LEU A 120 0.46 23.03 -2.54
C LEU A 120 1.50 21.92 -2.67
N ARG A 121 1.34 20.86 -1.86
CA ARG A 121 2.24 19.71 -1.83
C ARG A 121 1.48 18.43 -2.14
N ILE A 122 2.03 17.59 -2.98
CA ILE A 122 1.50 16.25 -3.27
C ILE A 122 2.52 15.21 -2.83
N THR A 123 2.14 14.37 -1.89
CA THR A 123 2.94 13.22 -1.51
C THR A 123 2.47 12.00 -2.31
N LEU A 124 3.40 11.42 -3.06
CA LEU A 124 3.26 10.14 -3.74
C LEU A 124 3.97 9.09 -2.90
N ALA A 125 3.24 8.14 -2.36
CA ALA A 125 3.82 7.04 -1.59
C ALA A 125 3.56 5.71 -2.30
N VAL A 126 4.64 5.06 -2.71
CA VAL A 126 4.62 3.73 -3.34
C VAL A 126 4.84 2.67 -2.28
N SER A 127 4.05 1.62 -2.31
CA SER A 127 4.23 0.48 -1.40
C SER A 127 4.25 -0.84 -2.13
N GLU A 128 5.20 -1.67 -1.73
CA GLU A 128 5.31 -3.07 -2.11
C GLU A 128 5.10 -3.94 -0.88
N ALA A 129 4.23 -4.95 -0.98
CA ALA A 129 3.87 -5.85 0.10
C ALA A 129 4.22 -7.30 -0.24
N LYS A 130 4.94 -7.98 0.65
CA LYS A 130 5.17 -9.43 0.56
C LYS A 130 4.71 -10.11 1.85
N TYR A 131 4.02 -11.21 1.71
CA TYR A 131 3.64 -12.06 2.83
C TYR A 131 4.26 -13.45 2.62
N VAL A 132 5.33 -13.77 3.35
CA VAL A 132 6.27 -14.83 2.98
C VAL A 132 6.62 -15.74 4.17
N GLU A 133 6.95 -16.96 3.86
CA GLU A 133 7.54 -17.89 4.83
C GLU A 133 9.01 -17.55 5.09
N ILE A 134 9.52 -17.87 6.28
CA ILE A 134 10.89 -17.50 6.70
C ILE A 134 11.97 -18.05 5.74
N GLU A 135 11.75 -19.24 5.19
CA GLU A 135 12.68 -19.91 4.27
C GLU A 135 12.86 -19.13 2.95
N SER A 136 11.83 -18.40 2.52
CA SER A 136 11.86 -17.61 1.30
C SER A 136 12.22 -16.15 1.52
N LEU A 137 12.39 -15.71 2.78
CA LEU A 137 12.60 -14.31 3.15
C LEU A 137 13.76 -13.65 2.39
N ALA A 138 14.93 -14.29 2.32
CA ALA A 138 16.11 -13.70 1.69
C ALA A 138 15.92 -13.37 0.20
N ALA A 139 15.23 -14.25 -0.53
CA ALA A 139 14.93 -14.04 -1.95
C ALA A 139 13.83 -12.98 -2.14
N LYS A 140 12.74 -13.10 -1.37
CA LYS A 140 11.57 -12.22 -1.48
C LYS A 140 11.84 -10.79 -0.98
N ARG A 141 12.73 -10.64 -0.02
CA ARG A 141 13.26 -9.35 0.41
C ARG A 141 13.92 -8.59 -0.75
N LYS A 142 14.81 -9.25 -1.49
CA LYS A 142 15.51 -8.65 -2.64
C LYS A 142 14.54 -8.35 -3.79
N GLU A 143 13.61 -9.25 -4.06
CA GLU A 143 12.58 -9.07 -5.07
C GLU A 143 11.72 -7.83 -4.77
N SER A 144 11.23 -7.71 -3.53
CA SER A 144 10.43 -6.58 -3.07
C SER A 144 11.18 -5.25 -3.17
N GLN A 145 12.45 -5.21 -2.74
CA GLN A 145 13.30 -4.02 -2.90
C GLN A 145 13.45 -3.63 -4.37
N LYS A 146 13.65 -4.62 -5.25
CA LYS A 146 13.79 -4.36 -6.69
C LYS A 146 12.50 -3.81 -7.30
N GLN A 147 11.34 -4.42 -7.02
CA GLN A 147 10.05 -3.95 -7.52
C GLN A 147 9.76 -2.51 -7.07
N LEU A 148 9.99 -2.22 -5.78
CA LEU A 148 9.82 -0.88 -5.23
C LEU A 148 10.75 0.13 -5.93
N ARG A 149 12.05 -0.17 -6.01
CA ARG A 149 13.04 0.71 -6.64
C ARG A 149 12.71 0.97 -8.11
N ASP A 150 12.49 -0.08 -8.89
CA ASP A 150 12.20 0.03 -10.33
C ASP A 150 10.92 0.88 -10.57
N THR A 151 9.94 0.82 -9.65
CA THR A 151 8.72 1.65 -9.72
C THR A 151 9.02 3.11 -9.36
N LEU A 152 9.80 3.35 -8.30
CA LEU A 152 10.19 4.69 -7.87
C LEU A 152 11.03 5.40 -8.93
N GLU A 153 12.03 4.74 -9.50
CA GLU A 153 12.87 5.29 -10.58
C GLU A 153 12.03 5.76 -11.77
N ARG A 154 11.03 4.98 -12.17
CA ARG A 154 10.13 5.37 -13.27
C ARG A 154 9.27 6.59 -12.94
N LEU A 155 8.74 6.66 -11.72
CA LEU A 155 7.98 7.83 -11.28
C LEU A 155 8.89 9.04 -11.14
N GLU A 156 10.11 8.87 -10.62
CA GLU A 156 11.11 9.92 -10.49
C GLU A 156 11.49 10.49 -11.86
N ASP A 157 11.82 9.63 -12.81
CA ASP A 157 12.14 10.02 -14.19
C ASP A 157 10.96 10.74 -14.87
N ALA A 158 9.74 10.27 -14.65
CA ALA A 158 8.56 10.86 -15.26
C ALA A 158 8.22 12.25 -14.69
N ILE A 159 8.46 12.48 -13.39
CA ILE A 159 8.07 13.70 -12.67
C ILE A 159 9.20 14.71 -12.63
N PHE A 160 10.42 14.25 -12.29
CA PHE A 160 11.59 15.09 -12.01
C PHE A 160 12.67 15.01 -13.09
N GLY A 161 12.51 14.17 -14.11
CA GLY A 161 13.43 14.07 -15.24
C GLY A 161 13.52 15.36 -16.04
N ASP A 162 14.16 15.31 -17.20
CA ASP A 162 14.39 16.46 -18.07
C ASP A 162 13.10 17.29 -18.26
N PRO A 163 13.09 18.58 -17.86
CA PRO A 163 11.92 19.46 -18.01
C PRO A 163 11.46 19.63 -19.47
N GLU A 164 12.37 19.49 -20.42
CA GLU A 164 12.09 19.63 -21.86
C GLU A 164 11.58 18.32 -22.49
N ARG A 165 11.51 17.24 -21.74
CA ARG A 165 10.98 15.98 -22.20
C ARG A 165 9.51 16.09 -22.58
N LEU A 166 9.18 15.79 -23.82
CA LEU A 166 7.85 15.99 -24.42
C LEU A 166 6.73 15.24 -23.69
N ASP A 167 7.03 14.11 -23.06
CA ASP A 167 6.04 13.29 -22.37
C ASP A 167 5.83 13.69 -20.90
N ARG A 168 6.69 14.53 -20.30
CA ARG A 168 6.58 14.99 -18.91
C ARG A 168 5.23 15.65 -18.62
N GLN A 169 4.77 16.52 -19.50
CA GLN A 169 3.46 17.17 -19.33
C GLN A 169 2.30 16.17 -19.41
N SER A 170 2.43 15.15 -20.28
CA SER A 170 1.46 14.07 -20.35
C SER A 170 1.42 13.26 -19.06
N TRP A 171 2.57 13.00 -18.44
CA TRP A 171 2.66 12.31 -17.15
C TRP A 171 2.01 13.12 -16.03
N LEU A 172 2.33 14.40 -15.91
CA LEU A 172 1.74 15.29 -14.90
C LEU A 172 0.23 15.42 -15.10
N ALA A 173 -0.24 15.49 -16.34
CA ALA A 173 -1.67 15.53 -16.63
C ALA A 173 -2.38 14.24 -16.21
N ARG A 174 -1.81 13.07 -16.51
CA ARG A 174 -2.35 11.76 -16.11
C ARG A 174 -2.37 11.60 -14.60
N LEU A 175 -1.31 12.01 -13.90
CA LEU A 175 -1.25 11.97 -12.44
C LEU A 175 -2.32 12.89 -11.82
N ALA A 176 -2.51 14.08 -12.40
CA ALA A 176 -3.57 15.00 -12.01
C ALA A 176 -4.98 14.44 -12.25
N ASP A 177 -5.17 13.69 -13.33
CA ASP A 177 -6.45 13.02 -13.62
C ASP A 177 -6.70 11.86 -12.64
N LEU A 178 -5.68 11.07 -12.28
CA LEU A 178 -5.80 10.03 -11.24
C LEU A 178 -6.25 10.62 -9.90
N MET A 179 -5.72 11.78 -9.52
CA MET A 179 -6.17 12.47 -8.29
C MET A 179 -7.68 12.69 -8.26
N LEU A 180 -8.28 13.09 -9.39
CA LEU A 180 -9.72 13.34 -9.46
C LEU A 180 -10.54 12.06 -9.37
N ASP A 181 -10.03 10.98 -9.94
CA ASP A 181 -10.76 9.71 -10.00
C ASP A 181 -10.72 8.93 -8.69
N GLY A 182 -9.62 9.03 -7.94
CA GLY A 182 -9.37 8.21 -6.74
C GLY A 182 -9.62 8.88 -5.40
N ILE A 183 -9.67 10.22 -5.36
CA ILE A 183 -9.87 10.93 -4.10
C ILE A 183 -11.35 11.23 -3.89
N ARG A 184 -11.95 10.55 -2.92
CA ARG A 184 -13.31 10.87 -2.47
C ARG A 184 -13.26 12.01 -1.46
N ILE A 185 -13.71 13.20 -1.84
CA ILE A 185 -13.80 14.34 -0.95
C ILE A 185 -15.13 14.35 -0.23
N PRO A 186 -15.16 14.37 1.11
CA PRO A 186 -16.36 14.72 1.85
C PRO A 186 -16.77 16.17 1.50
N ALA A 187 -18.03 16.37 1.13
CA ALA A 187 -18.56 17.66 0.70
C ALA A 187 -18.30 18.84 1.69
N ALA A 188 -18.00 18.51 2.96
CA ALA A 188 -17.76 19.48 4.02
C ALA A 188 -16.34 20.10 4.05
N ARG A 189 -15.38 19.62 3.26
CA ARG A 189 -13.97 20.06 3.41
C ARG A 189 -13.57 21.26 2.55
N GLY A 190 -14.42 21.74 1.63
CA GLY A 190 -14.15 22.93 0.81
C GLY A 190 -12.88 22.83 -0.06
N ILE A 191 -12.37 21.63 -0.33
CA ILE A 191 -11.16 21.41 -1.11
C ILE A 191 -11.52 21.40 -2.59
N ASP A 192 -10.88 22.29 -3.35
CA ASP A 192 -11.00 22.34 -4.83
C ASP A 192 -9.91 21.47 -5.48
N LEU A 193 -10.26 20.21 -5.81
CA LEU A 193 -9.36 19.34 -6.59
C LEU A 193 -9.05 19.89 -7.98
N GLY A 194 -9.90 20.71 -8.53
CA GLY A 194 -9.66 21.39 -9.82
C GLY A 194 -8.48 22.34 -9.72
N GLU A 195 -8.31 23.03 -8.59
CA GLU A 195 -7.14 23.87 -8.32
C GLU A 195 -5.86 23.03 -8.23
N TRP A 196 -5.90 21.91 -7.49
CA TRP A 196 -4.78 20.98 -7.39
C TRP A 196 -4.36 20.43 -8.75
N ARG A 197 -5.33 20.00 -9.56
CA ARG A 197 -5.09 19.54 -10.92
C ARG A 197 -4.41 20.59 -11.78
N ARG A 198 -4.86 21.83 -11.68
CA ARG A 198 -4.28 22.96 -12.42
C ARG A 198 -2.85 23.24 -11.94
N ALA A 199 -2.64 23.33 -10.63
CA ALA A 199 -1.34 23.56 -10.03
C ALA A 199 -0.33 22.49 -10.43
N MET A 200 -0.74 21.22 -10.46
CA MET A 200 0.11 20.11 -10.87
C MET A 200 0.50 20.20 -12.35
N ARG A 201 -0.46 20.49 -13.24
CA ARG A 201 -0.20 20.67 -14.69
C ARG A 201 0.73 21.85 -14.98
N GLU A 202 0.63 22.91 -14.19
CA GLU A 202 1.43 24.14 -14.33
C GLU A 202 2.76 24.06 -13.57
N GLY A 203 3.04 22.96 -12.87
CA GLY A 203 4.27 22.79 -12.07
C GLY A 203 4.33 23.69 -10.84
N ARG A 204 3.19 24.16 -10.33
CA ARG A 204 3.07 25.05 -9.16
C ARG A 204 2.84 24.31 -7.85
N CYS A 205 3.07 23.00 -7.82
CA CYS A 205 3.01 22.21 -6.61
C CYS A 205 4.34 21.49 -6.37
N GLU A 206 4.69 21.32 -5.10
CA GLU A 206 5.76 20.42 -4.70
C GLU A 206 5.30 18.97 -4.80
N VAL A 207 6.13 18.11 -5.37
CA VAL A 207 5.87 16.67 -5.40
C VAL A 207 6.92 15.96 -4.56
N HIS A 208 6.47 15.21 -3.57
CA HIS A 208 7.31 14.39 -2.71
C HIS A 208 7.05 12.92 -3.05
N LEU A 209 8.12 12.20 -3.39
CA LEU A 209 8.06 10.77 -3.67
C LEU A 209 8.70 10.00 -2.52
N LYS A 210 8.04 8.96 -2.02
CA LYS A 210 8.59 8.03 -1.04
C LYS A 210 8.16 6.60 -1.31
N GLY A 211 8.96 5.65 -0.84
CA GLY A 211 8.70 4.23 -1.04
C GLY A 211 8.78 3.41 0.24
N LEU A 212 7.92 2.42 0.36
CA LEU A 212 7.90 1.49 1.48
C LEU A 212 7.73 0.05 0.98
N SER A 213 8.64 -0.82 1.39
CA SER A 213 8.53 -2.26 1.17
C SER A 213 8.20 -2.93 2.49
N HIS A 214 7.04 -3.55 2.59
CA HIS A 214 6.59 -4.27 3.77
C HIS A 214 6.68 -5.78 3.53
N VAL A 215 7.51 -6.48 4.31
CA VAL A 215 7.70 -7.93 4.21
C VAL A 215 7.20 -8.60 5.49
N PHE A 216 6.05 -9.24 5.44
CA PHE A 216 5.41 -9.92 6.56
C PHE A 216 5.84 -11.38 6.63
N VAL A 217 6.36 -11.82 7.78
CA VAL A 217 6.92 -13.17 8.00
C VAL A 217 6.16 -13.87 9.13
N PRO A 218 5.02 -14.51 8.86
CA PRO A 218 4.14 -15.11 9.87
C PRO A 218 4.74 -16.34 10.56
N THR A 219 5.74 -16.97 9.95
CA THR A 219 6.35 -18.21 10.40
C THR A 219 7.65 -18.05 11.17
N SER A 220 8.12 -16.79 11.37
CA SER A 220 9.30 -16.56 12.21
C SER A 220 9.03 -17.00 13.66
N SER A 221 10.09 -17.48 14.33
CA SER A 221 10.06 -17.76 15.77
C SER A 221 10.45 -16.51 16.57
N ASP A 222 10.13 -16.50 17.86
CA ASP A 222 10.54 -15.41 18.74
C ASP A 222 12.08 -15.39 18.94
N ALA A 223 12.75 -16.52 18.73
CA ALA A 223 14.22 -16.62 18.83
C ALA A 223 14.93 -16.07 17.57
N ASP A 224 14.28 -16.20 16.41
CA ASP A 224 14.79 -15.77 15.11
C ASP A 224 13.85 -14.71 14.50
N ASP A 225 13.50 -13.69 15.29
CA ASP A 225 12.62 -12.61 14.84
C ASP A 225 13.36 -11.71 13.84
N PRO A 226 12.95 -11.69 12.56
CA PRO A 226 13.61 -10.90 11.52
C PRO A 226 13.20 -9.42 11.53
N THR A 227 12.44 -8.96 12.53
CA THR A 227 11.85 -7.62 12.55
C THR A 227 12.93 -6.54 12.50
N ILE A 228 12.98 -5.80 11.39
CA ILE A 228 13.96 -4.73 11.15
C ILE A 228 13.45 -3.76 10.08
N ALA A 229 13.85 -2.48 10.20
CA ALA A 229 13.71 -1.49 9.14
C ALA A 229 15.09 -1.13 8.56
N THR A 230 15.18 -1.04 7.25
CA THR A 230 16.42 -0.70 6.53
C THR A 230 16.12 0.23 5.36
N GLU A 231 17.04 1.10 5.02
CA GLU A 231 16.96 1.86 3.78
C GLU A 231 17.08 0.92 2.56
N VAL A 232 16.39 1.25 1.49
CA VAL A 232 16.53 0.56 0.21
C VAL A 232 17.68 1.18 -0.55
N ALA A 233 18.69 0.35 -0.88
CA ALA A 233 19.86 0.81 -1.61
C ALA A 233 19.45 1.41 -2.98
N ASP A 234 20.13 2.49 -3.36
CA ASP A 234 19.96 3.20 -4.62
C ASP A 234 18.55 3.80 -4.84
N ALA A 235 17.75 3.95 -3.78
CA ALA A 235 16.44 4.60 -3.84
C ALA A 235 16.31 5.65 -2.73
N ARG A 236 16.12 6.91 -3.11
CA ARG A 236 15.93 7.99 -2.14
C ARG A 236 14.58 7.86 -1.45
N TYR A 237 14.55 8.13 -0.15
CA TYR A 237 13.32 8.09 0.67
C TYR A 237 12.55 6.77 0.57
N ALA A 238 13.29 5.67 0.40
CA ALA A 238 12.74 4.33 0.33
C ALA A 238 13.25 3.46 1.48
N TYR A 239 12.32 2.79 2.17
CA TYR A 239 12.60 1.95 3.32
C TYR A 239 11.96 0.57 3.14
N GLN A 240 12.61 -0.43 3.70
CA GLN A 240 12.05 -1.77 3.81
C GLN A 240 11.87 -2.14 5.27
N GLU A 241 10.66 -2.53 5.62
CA GLU A 241 10.29 -3.04 6.93
C GLU A 241 10.02 -4.54 6.84
N ILE A 242 10.81 -5.33 7.54
CA ILE A 242 10.58 -6.77 7.73
C ILE A 242 9.85 -6.90 9.06
N ILE A 243 8.72 -7.59 9.02
CA ILE A 243 7.77 -7.69 10.13
C ILE A 243 7.61 -9.16 10.49
N GLY A 244 8.30 -9.59 11.54
CA GLY A 244 8.21 -10.95 12.06
C GLY A 244 6.86 -11.25 12.70
N ARG A 245 6.66 -12.52 13.09
CA ARG A 245 5.39 -13.03 13.62
C ARG A 245 4.85 -12.21 14.79
N LYS A 246 5.71 -11.88 15.77
CA LYS A 246 5.31 -11.13 16.96
C LYS A 246 4.80 -9.73 16.59
N ALA A 247 5.56 -9.02 15.77
CA ALA A 247 5.22 -7.71 15.26
C ALA A 247 3.93 -7.73 14.42
N LEU A 248 3.79 -8.73 13.55
CA LEU A 248 2.59 -8.93 12.73
C LEU A 248 1.33 -9.13 13.58
N LYS A 249 1.42 -9.91 14.68
CA LYS A 249 0.30 -10.06 15.62
C LYS A 249 -0.11 -8.72 16.23
N GLN A 250 0.86 -7.90 16.64
CA GLN A 250 0.59 -6.57 17.20
C GLN A 250 -0.07 -5.64 16.17
N LEU A 251 0.43 -5.65 14.92
CA LEU A 251 -0.18 -4.87 13.83
C LEU A 251 -1.61 -5.30 13.53
N LEU A 252 -1.89 -6.59 13.48
CA LEU A 252 -3.24 -7.12 13.27
C LEU A 252 -4.18 -6.79 14.43
N MET A 253 -3.68 -6.79 15.67
CA MET A 253 -4.48 -6.36 16.82
C MET A 253 -4.74 -4.85 16.81
N ALA A 254 -3.75 -4.03 16.43
CA ALA A 254 -3.96 -2.59 16.23
C ALA A 254 -4.99 -2.32 15.12
N TYR A 255 -4.90 -3.07 14.00
CA TYR A 255 -5.89 -3.01 12.92
C TYR A 255 -7.29 -3.43 13.40
N TRP A 256 -7.40 -4.52 14.17
CA TRP A 256 -8.67 -4.99 14.75
C TRP A 256 -9.33 -3.93 15.63
N HIS A 257 -8.56 -3.32 16.52
CA HIS A 257 -9.03 -2.27 17.43
C HIS A 257 -9.11 -0.88 16.80
N ASN A 258 -8.84 -0.77 15.52
CA ASN A 258 -8.79 0.51 14.80
C ASN A 258 -7.79 1.52 15.40
N GLN A 259 -6.72 1.03 16.00
CA GLN A 259 -5.62 1.81 16.56
C GLN A 259 -4.58 2.13 15.48
N SER A 260 -3.73 3.15 15.73
CA SER A 260 -2.62 3.47 14.84
C SER A 260 -1.56 2.37 14.85
N THR A 261 -1.09 1.98 13.69
CA THR A 261 0.05 1.07 13.53
C THR A 261 1.39 1.76 13.76
N ALA A 262 1.43 3.09 13.74
CA ALA A 262 2.64 3.87 13.95
C ALA A 262 3.23 3.66 15.36
N ASP A 263 2.38 3.55 16.39
CA ASP A 263 2.83 3.30 17.77
C ASP A 263 3.48 1.91 17.89
N VAL A 264 2.89 0.91 17.25
CA VAL A 264 3.44 -0.45 17.20
C VAL A 264 4.81 -0.43 16.52
N ARG A 265 4.94 0.27 15.38
CA ARG A 265 6.17 0.37 14.60
C ARG A 265 7.27 1.13 15.32
N ARG A 266 6.94 2.22 16.04
CA ARG A 266 7.88 2.92 16.93
C ARG A 266 8.39 2.01 18.04
N GLY A 267 7.53 1.21 18.63
CA GLY A 267 7.90 0.20 19.62
C GLY A 267 8.86 -0.88 19.12
N MET A 268 8.92 -1.07 17.79
CA MET A 268 9.87 -1.97 17.11
C MET A 268 11.18 -1.27 16.70
N GLY A 269 11.32 0.03 16.93
CA GLY A 269 12.51 0.80 16.54
C GLY A 269 12.55 1.16 15.05
N PHE A 270 11.39 1.24 14.37
CA PHE A 270 11.31 1.62 12.96
C PHE A 270 11.36 3.14 12.72
N TYR A 271 11.28 3.95 13.77
CA TYR A 271 11.35 5.43 13.73
C TYR A 271 12.18 5.99 14.88
#